data_f24aed1c931aea5e6917fb16f869055d
#
_entry.id   f24aed1c931aea5e6917fb16f869055d
#
_cell.length_a   1.000
_cell.length_b   1.000
_cell.length_c   1.000
_cell.angle_alpha   90.00
_cell.angle_beta   90.00
_cell.angle_gamma   90.00
#
_symmetry.space_group_name_H-M   'P 1'
#
loop_
_entity.id
_entity.type
_entity.pdbx_description
1 polymer ?
#
loop_
_entity_poly.entity_id
_entity_poly.type
_entity_poly.pdbx_seq_one_letter_code
_entity_poly.pdbx_strand_id
1 'polypeptide(L)'
;SSDVCSSDLSVLRHFPDVLAIKQTLYRVSGNSPIIAALAQAAENGKQVSVLVELKARFDEENNIVWAKMLEKAGCHVIYGLVGLKTHSKITLVVRREENGIRRYVHLATGNYNDSTAKLYTDCGIFTCDERFGEDATAVFNMLSGYSEPKRWNRLIVAPIWMKDRFVKMIEREAEHAKKGEEAHIAA
;
A
#
# COMPACT_ATOMS: atom_id res chain seq x y z
N SER A 1 -14.18 -1.42 -5.40
CA SER A 1 -12.73 -1.09 -5.41
C SER A 1 -11.83 -2.32 -5.25
N SER A 2 -12.20 -3.32 -4.42
CA SER A 2 -11.42 -4.57 -4.32
C SER A 2 -11.43 -5.37 -5.61
N ASP A 3 -12.55 -5.40 -6.33
CA ASP A 3 -12.68 -6.14 -7.59
C ASP A 3 -11.79 -5.55 -8.70
N VAL A 4 -11.67 -4.23 -8.76
CA VAL A 4 -10.79 -3.56 -9.73
C VAL A 4 -9.33 -3.91 -9.43
N CYS A 5 -8.89 -3.81 -8.16
CA CYS A 5 -7.52 -4.14 -7.78
C CYS A 5 -7.19 -5.64 -8.02
N SER A 6 -8.14 -6.55 -7.75
CA SER A 6 -7.93 -7.98 -7.98
C SER A 6 -7.84 -8.33 -9.47
N SER A 7 -8.66 -7.71 -10.33
CA SER A 7 -8.58 -7.89 -11.78
C SER A 7 -7.27 -7.36 -12.34
N ASP A 8 -6.82 -6.19 -11.89
CA ASP A 8 -5.56 -5.60 -12.32
C ASP A 8 -4.36 -6.47 -11.93
N LEU A 9 -4.30 -6.95 -10.69
CA LEU A 9 -3.23 -7.86 -10.25
C LEU A 9 -3.26 -9.19 -11.00
N SER A 10 -4.45 -9.71 -11.32
CA SER A 10 -4.58 -10.94 -12.10
C SER A 10 -4.03 -10.80 -13.51
N VAL A 11 -4.12 -9.62 -14.10
CA VAL A 11 -3.53 -9.30 -15.42
C VAL A 11 -2.03 -9.12 -15.29
N LEU A 12 -1.56 -8.33 -14.32
CA LEU A 12 -0.14 -7.99 -14.13
C LEU A 12 0.78 -9.21 -13.94
N ARG A 13 0.26 -10.32 -13.40
CA ARG A 13 1.03 -11.56 -13.20
C ARG A 13 1.59 -12.16 -14.50
N HIS A 14 0.96 -11.88 -15.64
CA HIS A 14 1.36 -12.41 -16.95
C HIS A 14 2.23 -11.47 -17.79
N PHE A 15 2.30 -10.18 -17.46
CA PHE A 15 3.10 -9.23 -18.23
C PHE A 15 4.60 -9.40 -17.95
N PRO A 16 5.42 -9.69 -18.99
CA PRO A 16 6.86 -9.90 -18.82
C PRO A 16 7.58 -8.65 -18.30
N ASP A 17 7.07 -7.47 -18.61
CA ASP A 17 7.67 -6.18 -18.24
C ASP A 17 7.41 -5.79 -16.78
N VAL A 18 6.50 -6.47 -16.07
CA VAL A 18 6.32 -6.29 -14.64
C VAL A 18 7.47 -6.96 -13.90
N LEU A 19 8.28 -6.16 -13.22
CA LEU A 19 9.49 -6.58 -12.52
C LEU A 19 9.21 -6.93 -11.07
N ALA A 20 8.40 -6.09 -10.38
CA ALA A 20 8.10 -6.28 -8.98
C ALA A 20 6.66 -5.85 -8.64
N ILE A 21 6.09 -6.53 -7.66
CA ILE A 21 4.81 -6.19 -7.04
C ILE A 21 5.03 -6.15 -5.53
N LYS A 22 4.63 -5.04 -4.89
CA LYS A 22 4.67 -4.90 -3.43
C LYS A 22 3.29 -4.53 -2.93
N GLN A 23 2.82 -5.20 -1.89
CA GLN A 23 1.46 -5.01 -1.38
C GLN A 23 1.36 -5.16 0.12
N THR A 24 0.52 -4.33 0.74
CA THR A 24 0.12 -4.49 2.14
C THR A 24 -1.20 -5.25 2.23
N LEU A 25 -1.28 -6.21 3.14
CA LEU A 25 -2.48 -6.98 3.44
C LEU A 25 -2.78 -6.91 4.94
N TYR A 26 -3.93 -6.32 5.29
CA TYR A 26 -4.38 -6.21 6.67
C TYR A 26 -5.42 -7.30 7.00
N ARG A 27 -6.47 -7.40 6.19
CA ARG A 27 -7.49 -8.44 6.26
C ARG A 27 -7.65 -9.06 4.89
N VAL A 28 -7.67 -10.37 4.84
CA VAL A 28 -7.81 -11.14 3.61
C VAL A 28 -8.97 -12.10 3.75
N SER A 29 -9.84 -12.16 2.75
CA SER A 29 -10.92 -13.14 2.69
C SER A 29 -10.40 -14.54 2.38
N GLY A 30 -11.15 -15.58 2.78
CA GLY A 30 -10.74 -16.99 2.69
C GLY A 30 -10.32 -17.49 1.30
N ASN A 31 -10.90 -16.98 0.22
CA ASN A 31 -10.53 -17.29 -1.17
C ASN A 31 -10.18 -16.00 -1.92
N SER A 32 -9.19 -15.27 -1.42
CA SER A 32 -8.82 -13.99 -2.01
C SER A 32 -8.17 -14.17 -3.40
N PRO A 33 -8.76 -13.60 -4.46
CA PRO A 33 -8.14 -13.59 -5.78
C PRO A 33 -6.82 -12.81 -5.80
N ILE A 34 -6.64 -11.87 -4.87
CA ILE A 34 -5.41 -11.09 -4.70
C ILE A 34 -4.26 -12.01 -4.24
N ILE A 35 -4.51 -12.86 -3.23
CA ILE A 35 -3.51 -13.83 -2.76
C ILE A 35 -3.10 -14.78 -3.88
N ALA A 36 -4.08 -15.32 -4.61
CA ALA A 36 -3.81 -16.21 -5.73
C ALA A 36 -2.99 -15.50 -6.83
N ALA A 37 -3.30 -14.25 -7.14
CA ALA A 37 -2.59 -13.47 -8.14
C ALA A 37 -1.15 -13.14 -7.72
N LEU A 38 -0.92 -12.81 -6.46
CA LEU A 38 0.42 -12.55 -5.91
C LEU A 38 1.29 -13.80 -5.91
N ALA A 39 0.74 -14.94 -5.46
CA ALA A 39 1.42 -16.24 -5.49
C ALA A 39 1.83 -16.61 -6.92
N GLN A 40 0.90 -16.53 -7.87
CA GLN A 40 1.18 -16.86 -9.27
C GLN A 40 2.17 -15.88 -9.92
N ALA A 41 2.16 -14.59 -9.54
CA ALA A 41 3.16 -13.64 -10.00
C ALA A 41 4.57 -14.04 -9.56
N ALA A 42 4.73 -14.49 -8.31
CA ALA A 42 6.01 -14.99 -7.79
C ALA A 42 6.45 -16.28 -8.50
N GLU A 43 5.54 -17.23 -8.70
CA GLU A 43 5.79 -18.47 -9.48
C GLU A 43 6.21 -18.16 -10.93
N ASN A 44 5.71 -17.06 -11.51
CA ASN A 44 6.11 -16.56 -12.83
C ASN A 44 7.43 -15.74 -12.81
N GLY A 45 8.19 -15.81 -11.72
CA GLY A 45 9.52 -15.20 -11.60
C GLY A 45 9.54 -13.70 -11.28
N LYS A 46 8.42 -13.10 -10.90
CA LYS A 46 8.38 -11.69 -10.48
C LYS A 46 8.82 -11.53 -9.02
N GLN A 47 9.43 -10.40 -8.70
CA GLN A 47 9.73 -10.05 -7.32
C GLN A 47 8.45 -9.61 -6.60
N VAL A 48 7.91 -10.45 -5.76
CA VAL A 48 6.69 -10.17 -4.99
C VAL A 48 7.03 -10.01 -3.52
N SER A 49 6.74 -8.83 -2.96
CA SER A 49 6.89 -8.54 -1.53
C SER A 49 5.53 -8.23 -0.93
N VAL A 50 5.15 -8.95 0.09
CA VAL A 50 3.83 -8.79 0.72
C VAL A 50 4.00 -8.54 2.21
N LEU A 51 3.49 -7.42 2.69
CA LEU A 51 3.36 -7.21 4.13
C LEU A 51 2.03 -7.79 4.59
N VAL A 52 2.10 -8.73 5.54
CA VAL A 52 0.94 -9.34 6.18
C VAL A 52 0.87 -8.90 7.63
N GLU A 53 -0.22 -8.23 8.01
CA GLU A 53 -0.45 -7.81 9.40
C GLU A 53 -1.03 -8.99 10.21
N LEU A 54 -0.19 -9.62 11.01
CA LEU A 54 -0.60 -10.79 11.81
C LEU A 54 -1.56 -10.45 12.95
N LYS A 55 -1.50 -9.21 13.46
CA LYS A 55 -2.37 -8.74 14.55
C LYS A 55 -3.68 -8.13 14.06
N ALA A 56 -4.16 -8.52 12.89
CA ALA A 56 -5.47 -8.13 12.39
C ALA A 56 -6.55 -8.81 13.24
N ARG A 57 -7.26 -8.03 14.03
CA ARG A 57 -8.25 -8.50 15.00
C ARG A 57 -9.29 -9.41 14.33
N PHE A 58 -9.48 -10.62 14.85
CA PHE A 58 -10.35 -11.71 14.36
C PHE A 58 -9.88 -12.44 13.08
N ASP A 59 -8.71 -12.12 12.52
CA ASP A 59 -8.21 -12.74 11.28
C ASP A 59 -6.78 -13.29 11.44
N GLU A 60 -6.25 -13.39 12.66
CA GLU A 60 -4.87 -13.78 12.94
C GLU A 60 -4.51 -15.15 12.36
N GLU A 61 -5.36 -16.17 12.59
CA GLU A 61 -5.13 -17.54 12.11
C GLU A 61 -5.12 -17.59 10.57
N ASN A 62 -6.08 -16.92 9.94
CA ASN A 62 -6.16 -16.87 8.48
C ASN A 62 -4.93 -16.17 7.88
N ASN A 63 -4.50 -15.06 8.46
CA ASN A 63 -3.35 -14.31 7.97
C ASN A 63 -2.06 -15.13 8.07
N ILE A 64 -1.90 -15.98 9.10
CA ILE A 64 -0.77 -16.93 9.21
C ILE A 64 -0.80 -17.96 8.07
N VAL A 65 -1.96 -18.51 7.76
CA VAL A 65 -2.12 -19.50 6.67
C VAL A 65 -1.75 -18.87 5.33
N TRP A 66 -2.25 -17.66 5.05
CA TRP A 66 -1.96 -16.95 3.81
C TRP A 66 -0.48 -16.54 3.70
N ALA A 67 0.12 -16.08 4.79
CA ALA A 67 1.54 -15.79 4.84
C ALA A 67 2.39 -16.98 4.42
N LYS A 68 2.13 -18.15 5.00
CA LYS A 68 2.84 -19.41 4.66
C LYS A 68 2.62 -19.84 3.21
N MET A 69 1.41 -19.64 2.68
CA MET A 69 1.11 -19.95 1.28
C MET A 69 1.90 -19.04 0.33
N LEU A 70 1.96 -17.75 0.62
CA LEU A 70 2.73 -16.77 -0.16
C LEU A 70 4.23 -17.06 -0.10
N GLU A 71 4.79 -17.39 1.07
CA GLU A 71 6.20 -17.81 1.23
C GLU A 71 6.50 -19.04 0.37
N LYS A 72 5.62 -20.04 0.41
CA LYS A 72 5.78 -21.26 -0.39
C LYS A 72 5.76 -21.01 -1.89
N ALA A 73 5.00 -19.99 -2.34
CA ALA A 73 4.97 -19.56 -3.73
C ALA A 73 6.20 -18.72 -4.15
N GLY A 74 7.10 -18.40 -3.22
CA GLY A 74 8.30 -17.59 -3.49
C GLY A 74 8.15 -16.10 -3.23
N CYS A 75 7.06 -15.67 -2.59
CA CYS A 75 6.91 -14.27 -2.16
C CYS A 75 7.83 -13.95 -0.98
N HIS A 76 8.37 -12.74 -0.94
CA HIS A 76 8.99 -12.19 0.25
C HIS A 76 7.92 -11.65 1.19
N VAL A 77 7.65 -12.34 2.29
CA VAL A 77 6.65 -11.95 3.27
C VAL A 77 7.28 -11.14 4.40
N ILE A 78 6.67 -9.99 4.71
CA ILE A 78 7.06 -9.08 5.78
C ILE A 78 5.95 -9.12 6.83
N TYR A 79 6.31 -9.33 8.10
CA TYR A 79 5.38 -9.51 9.22
C TYR A 79 5.15 -8.25 10.06
N GLY A 80 5.16 -7.09 9.44
CA GLY A 80 4.89 -5.81 10.09
C GLY A 80 6.02 -5.33 11.01
N LEU A 81 5.77 -4.20 11.70
CA LEU A 81 6.71 -3.60 12.63
C LEU A 81 6.32 -3.92 14.07
N VAL A 82 7.32 -4.21 14.91
CA VAL A 82 7.11 -4.45 16.34
C VAL A 82 6.55 -3.19 17.01
N GLY A 83 5.45 -3.34 17.74
CA GLY A 83 4.81 -2.24 18.47
C GLY A 83 3.88 -1.35 17.66
N LEU A 84 3.83 -1.51 16.33
CA LEU A 84 2.93 -0.79 15.43
C LEU A 84 2.04 -1.76 14.66
N LYS A 85 0.90 -1.25 14.16
CA LYS A 85 0.05 -1.96 13.21
C LYS A 85 0.14 -1.29 11.85
N THR A 86 0.38 -2.06 10.81
CA THR A 86 0.34 -1.54 9.45
C THR A 86 -1.08 -1.53 8.94
N HIS A 87 -1.69 -0.33 8.90
CA HIS A 87 -3.07 -0.14 8.44
C HIS A 87 -3.17 0.49 7.05
N SER A 88 -2.07 0.76 6.39
CA SER A 88 -2.04 1.28 5.03
C SER A 88 -2.55 0.25 4.02
N LYS A 89 -3.25 0.72 2.99
CA LYS A 89 -3.69 -0.08 1.84
C LYS A 89 -2.97 0.48 0.62
N ILE A 90 -1.85 -0.16 0.30
CA ILE A 90 -0.95 0.30 -0.75
C ILE A 90 -0.48 -0.89 -1.58
N THR A 91 -0.58 -0.72 -2.90
CA THR A 91 0.02 -1.61 -3.89
C THR A 91 0.98 -0.80 -4.74
N LEU A 92 2.18 -1.31 -4.93
CA LEU A 92 3.19 -0.75 -5.81
C LEU A 92 3.56 -1.79 -6.86
N VAL A 93 3.41 -1.42 -8.12
CA VAL A 93 3.86 -2.21 -9.26
C VAL A 93 5.01 -1.49 -9.94
N VAL A 94 6.12 -2.19 -10.13
CA VAL A 94 7.30 -1.68 -10.83
C VAL A 94 7.38 -2.35 -12.19
N ARG A 95 7.35 -1.57 -13.24
CA ARG A 95 7.33 -2.04 -14.60
C ARG A 95 8.46 -1.42 -15.42
N ARG A 96 9.00 -2.22 -16.34
CA ARG A 96 9.90 -1.73 -17.38
C ARG A 96 9.06 -1.21 -18.54
N GLU A 97 9.35 0.00 -18.99
CA GLU A 97 8.72 0.61 -20.15
C GLU A 97 9.80 1.11 -21.13
N GLU A 98 9.40 1.57 -22.30
CA GLU A 98 10.33 2.06 -23.32
C GLU A 98 11.26 3.17 -22.79
N ASN A 99 10.73 4.03 -21.92
CA ASN A 99 11.45 5.17 -21.32
C ASN A 99 12.11 4.86 -19.97
N GLY A 100 12.21 3.58 -19.56
CA GLY A 100 12.83 3.16 -18.31
C GLY A 100 11.86 2.52 -17.33
N ILE A 101 12.18 2.63 -16.05
CA ILE A 101 11.36 2.03 -14.98
C ILE A 101 10.24 2.98 -14.59
N ARG A 102 8.99 2.48 -14.61
CA ARG A 102 7.81 3.20 -14.14
C ARG A 102 7.17 2.51 -12.95
N ARG A 103 6.68 3.33 -12.02
CA ARG A 103 5.99 2.87 -10.81
C ARG A 103 4.52 3.22 -10.90
N TYR A 104 3.68 2.23 -10.65
CA TYR A 104 2.23 2.38 -10.56
C TYR A 104 1.81 2.12 -9.13
N VAL A 105 1.05 3.03 -8.56
CA VAL A 105 0.65 2.99 -7.15
C VAL A 105 -0.86 2.99 -7.05
N HIS A 106 -1.39 2.07 -6.28
CA HIS A 106 -2.77 2.12 -5.79
C HIS A 106 -2.74 2.40 -4.28
N LEU A 107 -3.52 3.38 -3.86
CA LEU A 107 -3.76 3.73 -2.46
C LEU A 107 -5.26 3.68 -2.21
N ALA A 108 -5.67 3.14 -1.08
CA ALA A 108 -7.08 3.05 -0.71
C ALA A 108 -7.33 3.28 0.77
N THR A 109 -8.56 3.67 1.11
CA THR A 109 -9.06 3.69 2.48
C THR A 109 -9.53 2.31 2.94
N GLY A 110 -10.09 1.51 2.00
CA GLY A 110 -10.63 0.18 2.24
C GLY A 110 -9.62 -0.94 2.16
N ASN A 111 -9.84 -1.98 2.97
CA ASN A 111 -9.01 -3.19 2.93
C ASN A 111 -9.17 -3.93 1.59
N TYR A 112 -8.14 -4.65 1.19
CA TYR A 112 -8.18 -5.60 0.07
C TYR A 112 -8.94 -6.87 0.44
N ASN A 113 -10.23 -6.71 0.75
CA ASN A 113 -11.09 -7.76 1.26
C ASN A 113 -12.51 -7.60 0.69
N ASP A 114 -12.98 -8.60 -0.03
CA ASP A 114 -14.24 -8.58 -0.78
C ASP A 114 -15.47 -8.43 0.14
N SER A 115 -15.42 -9.01 1.33
CA SER A 115 -16.52 -8.95 2.29
C SER A 115 -16.67 -7.56 2.89
N THR A 116 -15.56 -6.93 3.30
CA THR A 116 -15.59 -5.58 3.87
C THR A 116 -15.85 -4.51 2.82
N ALA A 117 -15.40 -4.70 1.58
CA ALA A 117 -15.64 -3.77 0.48
C ALA A 117 -17.13 -3.60 0.10
N LYS A 118 -17.97 -4.57 0.46
CA LYS A 118 -19.43 -4.48 0.27
C LYS A 118 -20.15 -3.68 1.35
N LEU A 119 -19.50 -3.48 2.50
CA LEU A 119 -20.10 -2.85 3.68
C LEU A 119 -19.73 -1.37 3.84
N TYR A 120 -18.59 -0.96 3.28
CA TYR A 120 -18.03 0.37 3.46
C TYR A 120 -17.94 1.12 2.14
N THR A 121 -18.15 2.43 2.21
CA THR A 121 -17.85 3.33 1.10
C THR A 121 -16.39 3.73 1.19
N ASP A 122 -15.59 3.24 0.27
CA ASP A 122 -14.16 3.46 0.24
C ASP A 122 -13.75 4.31 -0.94
N CYS A 123 -12.65 5.04 -0.76
CA CYS A 123 -11.99 5.80 -1.81
C CYS A 123 -10.66 5.14 -2.17
N GLY A 124 -10.33 5.14 -3.45
CA GLY A 124 -9.05 4.67 -3.96
C GLY A 124 -8.51 5.57 -5.05
N ILE A 125 -7.20 5.62 -5.17
CA ILE A 125 -6.49 6.35 -6.23
C ILE A 125 -5.51 5.41 -6.93
N PHE A 126 -5.52 5.41 -8.26
CA PHE A 126 -4.47 4.83 -9.10
C PHE A 126 -3.64 5.97 -9.68
N THR A 127 -2.33 5.89 -9.58
CA THR A 127 -1.42 6.93 -10.08
C THR A 127 -0.10 6.35 -10.54
N CYS A 128 0.52 7.00 -11.50
CA CYS A 128 1.90 6.77 -11.92
C CYS A 128 2.77 8.03 -11.75
N ASP A 129 2.30 9.02 -10.96
CA ASP A 129 3.12 10.18 -10.58
C ASP A 129 4.36 9.68 -9.83
N GLU A 130 5.54 10.10 -10.30
CA GLU A 130 6.82 9.63 -9.79
C GLU A 130 6.98 9.89 -8.29
N ARG A 131 6.46 11.00 -7.77
CA ARG A 131 6.50 11.37 -6.35
C ARG A 131 5.73 10.39 -5.48
N PHE A 132 4.59 9.87 -5.95
CA PHE A 132 3.88 8.79 -5.27
C PHE A 132 4.63 7.46 -5.36
N GLY A 133 5.26 7.19 -6.50
CA GLY A 133 6.08 5.99 -6.70
C GLY A 133 7.31 5.95 -5.80
N GLU A 134 7.99 7.08 -5.62
CA GLU A 134 9.11 7.23 -4.68
C GLU A 134 8.65 7.01 -3.23
N ASP A 135 7.57 7.68 -2.82
CA ASP A 135 7.02 7.55 -1.47
C ASP A 135 6.55 6.12 -1.20
N ALA A 136 5.86 5.47 -2.14
CA ALA A 136 5.45 4.07 -2.01
C ALA A 136 6.66 3.13 -1.86
N THR A 137 7.73 3.38 -2.63
CA THR A 137 8.99 2.64 -2.48
C THR A 137 9.60 2.84 -1.10
N ALA A 138 9.60 4.08 -0.60
CA ALA A 138 10.10 4.42 0.72
C ALA A 138 9.30 3.75 1.85
N VAL A 139 7.95 3.69 1.72
CA VAL A 139 7.08 2.96 2.65
C VAL A 139 7.49 1.50 2.74
N PHE A 140 7.60 0.79 1.62
CA PHE A 140 7.98 -0.61 1.62
C PHE A 140 9.40 -0.86 2.13
N ASN A 141 10.34 0.03 1.84
CA ASN A 141 11.69 -0.06 2.38
C ASN A 141 11.71 0.13 3.91
N MET A 142 10.94 1.08 4.43
CA MET A 142 10.77 1.28 5.87
C MET A 142 10.14 0.05 6.54
N LEU A 143 9.07 -0.48 5.97
CA LEU A 143 8.36 -1.67 6.49
C LEU A 143 9.25 -2.92 6.46
N SER A 144 10.17 -3.01 5.53
CA SER A 144 11.15 -4.11 5.44
C SER A 144 12.39 -3.89 6.33
N GLY A 145 12.46 -2.78 7.06
CA GLY A 145 13.60 -2.47 7.94
C GLY A 145 14.87 -2.01 7.23
N TYR A 146 14.82 -1.72 5.93
CA TYR A 146 16.00 -1.33 5.15
C TYR A 146 16.39 0.13 5.31
N SER A 147 15.42 1.04 5.53
CA SER A 147 15.72 2.46 5.63
C SER A 147 14.63 3.24 6.38
N GLU A 148 15.04 4.35 6.96
CA GLU A 148 14.13 5.35 7.51
C GLU A 148 14.11 6.56 6.58
N PRO A 149 12.97 6.88 5.93
CA PRO A 149 12.87 8.02 5.02
C PRO A 149 13.07 9.34 5.74
N LYS A 150 13.87 10.24 5.15
CA LYS A 150 14.11 11.59 5.70
C LYS A 150 13.02 12.58 5.32
N ARG A 151 12.28 12.33 4.25
CA ARG A 151 11.23 13.21 3.71
C ARG A 151 10.19 12.41 2.94
N TRP A 152 9.02 13.01 2.78
CA TRP A 152 7.91 12.51 1.98
C TRP A 152 7.50 13.56 0.96
N ASN A 153 7.18 13.16 -0.26
CA ASN A 153 6.76 14.05 -1.34
C ASN A 153 5.25 14.32 -1.31
N ARG A 154 4.45 13.26 -1.26
CA ARG A 154 2.99 13.29 -1.34
C ARG A 154 2.30 12.59 -0.17
N LEU A 155 2.89 11.53 0.36
CA LEU A 155 2.31 10.80 1.47
C LEU A 155 2.55 11.50 2.80
N ILE A 156 1.61 11.34 3.71
CA ILE A 156 1.73 11.71 5.11
C ILE A 156 1.68 10.42 5.92
N VAL A 157 2.77 10.06 6.57
CA VAL A 157 2.92 8.75 7.21
C VAL A 157 2.92 8.88 8.73
N ALA A 158 1.99 8.14 9.38
CA ALA A 158 1.94 8.02 10.83
C ALA A 158 2.89 6.89 11.31
N PRO A 159 3.34 6.96 12.58
CA PRO A 159 3.06 8.00 13.59
C PRO A 159 4.02 9.20 13.51
N ILE A 160 5.18 9.08 12.88
CA ILE A 160 6.31 10.01 13.06
C ILE A 160 6.04 11.36 12.41
N TRP A 161 5.52 11.38 11.18
CA TRP A 161 5.42 12.62 10.38
C TRP A 161 4.01 13.23 10.34
N MET A 162 2.99 12.46 10.66
CA MET A 162 1.59 12.89 10.43
C MET A 162 1.21 14.09 11.29
N LYS A 163 1.46 14.05 12.59
CA LYS A 163 1.13 15.13 13.52
C LYS A 163 1.72 16.46 13.07
N ASP A 164 3.03 16.50 12.87
CA ASP A 164 3.73 17.74 12.52
C ASP A 164 3.29 18.28 11.16
N ARG A 165 2.97 17.40 10.22
CA ARG A 165 2.47 17.81 8.90
C ARG A 165 1.09 18.47 9.01
N PHE A 166 0.17 17.90 9.78
CA PHE A 166 -1.15 18.48 9.99
C PHE A 166 -1.07 19.80 10.74
N VAL A 167 -0.26 19.89 11.80
CA VAL A 167 -0.06 21.15 12.54
C VAL A 167 0.44 22.24 11.61
N LYS A 168 1.46 21.98 10.79
CA LYS A 168 1.96 22.97 9.80
C LYS A 168 0.92 23.39 8.78
N MET A 169 0.01 22.49 8.36
CA MET A 169 -1.07 22.85 7.46
C MET A 169 -2.08 23.78 8.13
N ILE A 170 -2.43 23.49 9.38
CA ILE A 170 -3.33 24.35 10.19
C ILE A 170 -2.71 25.73 10.42
N GLU A 171 -1.44 25.78 10.81
CA GLU A 171 -0.71 27.03 11.02
C GLU A 171 -0.66 27.89 9.75
N ARG A 172 -0.46 27.26 8.59
CA ARG A 172 -0.49 27.96 7.30
C ARG A 172 -1.83 28.64 7.05
N GLU A 173 -2.95 27.92 7.25
CA GLU A 173 -4.29 28.51 7.08
C GLU A 173 -4.55 29.63 8.10
N ALA A 174 -4.08 29.47 9.34
CA ALA A 174 -4.17 30.54 10.33
C ALA A 174 -3.40 31.79 9.94
N GLU A 175 -2.22 31.68 9.31
CA GLU A 175 -1.45 32.81 8.82
C GLU A 175 -2.13 33.49 7.61
N HIS A 176 -2.77 32.74 6.71
CA HIS A 176 -3.58 33.29 5.62
C HIS A 176 -4.75 34.12 6.18
N ALA A 177 -5.49 33.57 7.16
CA ALA A 177 -6.59 34.26 7.82
C ALA A 177 -6.15 35.58 8.50
N LYS A 178 -5.00 35.60 9.20
CA LYS A 178 -4.45 36.80 9.82
C LYS A 178 -4.13 37.91 8.82
N LYS A 179 -3.77 37.53 7.60
CA LYS A 179 -3.51 38.48 6.50
C LYS A 179 -4.77 38.96 5.78
N GLY A 180 -5.95 38.47 6.15
CA GLY A 180 -7.20 38.69 5.47
C GLY A 180 -7.33 37.97 4.12
N GLU A 181 -6.52 36.94 3.89
CA GLU A 181 -6.58 36.06 2.73
C GLU A 181 -7.63 34.98 2.94
N GLU A 182 -8.07 34.34 1.87
CA GLU A 182 -8.97 33.20 1.97
C GLU A 182 -8.27 32.04 2.70
N ALA A 183 -8.92 31.52 3.74
CA ALA A 183 -8.42 30.39 4.54
C ALA A 183 -9.56 29.46 4.89
N HIS A 184 -9.32 28.15 4.79
CA HIS A 184 -10.33 27.15 5.07
C HIS A 184 -9.73 25.89 5.71
N ILE A 185 -10.35 25.42 6.79
CA ILE A 185 -10.05 24.13 7.44
C ILE A 185 -11.34 23.35 7.54
N ALA A 186 -11.37 22.15 6.94
CA ALA A 186 -12.44 21.17 7.10
C ALA A 186 -11.88 19.88 7.71
N ALA A 187 -12.49 19.38 8.81
CA ALA A 187 -12.09 18.18 9.52
C ALA A 187 -13.32 17.39 10.00
#